data_2f84a5d5c810bf1ff32f26035b7757ca
#
_entry.id   2f84a5d5c810bf1ff32f26035b7757ca
#
_cell.length_a   1.000
_cell.length_b   1.000
_cell.length_c   1.000
_cell.angle_alpha   90.00
_cell.angle_beta   90.00
_cell.angle_gamma   90.00
#
_symmetry.space_group_name_H-M   'P 1'
#
loop_
_entity.id
_entity.type
_entity.pdbx_description
1 polymer ?
#
loop_
_entity_poly.entity_id
_entity_poly.type
_entity_poly.pdbx_seq_one_letter_code
_entity_poly.pdbx_strand_id
1 'polypeptide(L)'
;MIKIAHEAPLDIFEEIQTYTDYDYALVHLLEQNPRYRDAFERAIKKGREVILDNSIFELEEAFEPERFAQWIERLRPTWYIVPDALEDSKKTMNQMASWNLRYKDVPAKKIGVVQGKTYEQIKACYTFMDKVADVDMIAI
;
A
#
# COMPACT_ATOMS: atom_id res chain seq x y z
N MET A 1 -13.18 -14.05 9.01
CA MET A 1 -14.16 -13.07 8.49
C MET A 1 -13.48 -12.27 7.38
N ILE A 2 -14.15 -12.10 6.24
CA ILE A 2 -13.64 -11.28 5.13
C ILE A 2 -13.86 -9.82 5.50
N LYS A 3 -12.81 -8.99 5.39
CA LYS A 3 -12.91 -7.53 5.52
C LYS A 3 -13.03 -6.90 4.14
N ILE A 4 -13.82 -5.85 4.03
CA ILE A 4 -14.09 -5.16 2.77
C ILE A 4 -13.62 -3.71 2.87
N ALA A 5 -12.89 -3.27 1.85
CA ALA A 5 -12.60 -1.86 1.61
C ALA A 5 -13.17 -1.43 0.26
N HIS A 6 -13.33 -0.15 0.10
CA HIS A 6 -13.71 0.46 -1.17
C HIS A 6 -12.95 1.76 -1.37
N GLU A 7 -12.43 1.94 -2.57
CA GLU A 7 -11.90 3.21 -3.00
C GLU A 7 -13.08 4.14 -3.30
N ALA A 8 -13.31 5.13 -2.46
CA ALA A 8 -14.51 5.93 -2.51
C ALA A 8 -14.23 7.38 -2.92
N PRO A 9 -15.10 7.99 -3.76
CA PRO A 9 -15.09 9.42 -3.99
C PRO A 9 -15.27 10.19 -2.68
N LEU A 10 -14.62 11.36 -2.57
CA LEU A 10 -14.66 12.18 -1.34
C LEU A 10 -16.08 12.58 -0.91
N ASP A 11 -16.96 12.81 -1.87
CA ASP A 11 -18.31 13.31 -1.59
C ASP A 11 -19.19 12.26 -0.88
N ILE A 12 -18.85 10.96 -1.00
CA ILE A 12 -19.54 9.85 -0.33
C ILE A 12 -18.63 9.07 0.61
N PHE A 13 -17.46 9.59 0.92
CA PHE A 13 -16.44 8.88 1.70
C PHE A 13 -16.96 8.43 3.07
N GLU A 14 -17.59 9.31 3.84
CA GLU A 14 -18.14 8.99 5.15
C GLU A 14 -19.32 8.01 5.08
N GLU A 15 -20.13 8.08 4.02
CA GLU A 15 -21.22 7.13 3.79
C GLU A 15 -20.67 5.73 3.51
N ILE A 16 -19.68 5.60 2.62
CA ILE A 16 -19.05 4.32 2.28
C ILE A 16 -18.39 3.69 3.50
N GLN A 17 -17.83 4.47 4.43
CA GLN A 17 -17.26 3.96 5.68
C GLN A 17 -18.27 3.17 6.53
N THR A 18 -19.58 3.41 6.38
CA THR A 18 -20.60 2.66 7.11
C THR A 18 -20.77 1.23 6.58
N TYR A 19 -20.31 0.93 5.36
CA TYR A 19 -20.42 -0.35 4.70
C TYR A 19 -19.09 -1.10 4.57
N THR A 20 -17.97 -0.48 4.97
CA THR A 20 -16.63 -1.02 4.80
C THR A 20 -15.90 -1.15 6.13
N ASP A 21 -14.96 -2.11 6.19
CA ASP A 21 -14.20 -2.41 7.41
C ASP A 21 -12.95 -1.55 7.54
N TYR A 22 -12.38 -1.10 6.41
CA TYR A 22 -11.18 -0.26 6.36
C TYR A 22 -11.22 0.65 5.15
N ASP A 23 -10.35 1.66 5.17
CA ASP A 23 -10.24 2.64 4.09
C ASP A 23 -8.98 2.39 3.26
N TYR A 24 -9.02 2.72 1.98
CA TYR A 24 -7.95 2.49 1.02
C TYR A 24 -7.49 3.82 0.42
N ALA A 25 -6.25 4.22 0.71
CA ALA A 25 -5.69 5.51 0.32
C ALA A 25 -4.66 5.36 -0.80
N LEU A 26 -4.74 6.23 -1.80
CA LEU A 26 -3.77 6.35 -2.88
C LEU A 26 -2.78 7.47 -2.56
N VAL A 27 -1.48 7.17 -2.53
CA VAL A 27 -0.46 8.13 -2.10
C VAL A 27 -0.39 9.39 -2.98
N HIS A 28 -0.55 9.25 -4.29
CA HIS A 28 -0.54 10.41 -5.19
C HIS A 28 -1.69 11.39 -4.91
N LEU A 29 -2.87 10.89 -4.52
CA LEU A 29 -3.99 11.74 -4.14
C LEU A 29 -3.78 12.45 -2.79
N LEU A 30 -3.12 11.80 -1.84
CA LEU A 30 -2.73 12.45 -0.59
C LEU A 30 -1.83 13.68 -0.85
N GLU A 31 -0.98 13.58 -1.86
CA GLU A 31 -0.05 14.64 -2.23
C GLU A 31 -0.73 15.77 -3.00
N GLN A 32 -1.59 15.42 -3.95
CA GLN A 32 -2.20 16.36 -4.88
C GLN A 32 -3.46 17.04 -4.35
N ASN A 33 -4.19 16.40 -3.41
CA ASN A 33 -5.50 16.86 -2.97
C ASN A 33 -5.57 17.03 -1.46
N PRO A 34 -5.53 18.28 -0.94
CA PRO A 34 -5.64 18.56 0.48
C PRO A 34 -6.93 18.01 1.13
N ARG A 35 -8.08 18.08 0.45
CA ARG A 35 -9.35 17.54 0.96
C ARG A 35 -9.29 16.03 1.13
N TYR A 36 -8.64 15.32 0.19
CA TYR A 36 -8.42 13.88 0.27
C TYR A 36 -7.54 13.53 1.47
N ARG A 37 -6.43 14.23 1.64
CA ARG A 37 -5.53 14.10 2.79
C ARG A 37 -6.26 14.29 4.11
N ASP A 38 -7.00 15.39 4.24
CA ASP A 38 -7.76 15.71 5.46
C ASP A 38 -8.79 14.62 5.79
N ALA A 39 -9.43 14.02 4.78
CA ALA A 39 -10.39 12.94 4.97
C ALA A 39 -9.73 11.68 5.58
N PHE A 40 -8.56 11.28 5.09
CA PHE A 40 -7.82 10.14 5.62
C PHE A 40 -7.18 10.42 6.98
N GLU A 41 -6.67 11.62 7.22
CA GLU A 41 -6.19 12.03 8.54
C GLU A 41 -7.33 11.97 9.58
N ARG A 42 -8.55 12.40 9.22
CA ARG A 42 -9.72 12.25 10.08
C ARG A 42 -10.12 10.80 10.30
N ALA A 43 -10.08 9.96 9.26
CA ALA A 43 -10.39 8.53 9.36
C ALA A 43 -9.47 7.83 10.37
N ILE A 44 -8.17 8.09 10.31
CA ILE A 44 -7.18 7.52 11.25
C ILE A 44 -7.44 8.03 12.68
N LYS A 45 -7.72 9.32 12.87
CA LYS A 45 -8.07 9.87 14.19
C LYS A 45 -9.32 9.25 14.79
N LYS A 46 -10.28 8.83 13.95
CA LYS A 46 -11.49 8.10 14.37
C LYS A 46 -11.23 6.60 14.66
N GLY A 47 -10.00 6.11 14.46
CA GLY A 47 -9.63 4.72 14.70
C GLY A 47 -9.92 3.78 13.52
N ARG A 48 -10.16 4.31 12.30
CA ARG A 48 -10.31 3.47 11.10
C ARG A 48 -8.97 2.84 10.72
N GLU A 49 -9.00 1.56 10.34
CA GLU A 49 -7.88 0.94 9.65
C GLU A 49 -7.72 1.57 8.26
N VAL A 50 -6.50 1.88 7.87
CA VAL A 50 -6.19 2.45 6.54
C VAL A 50 -5.06 1.66 5.90
N ILE A 51 -5.24 1.28 4.64
CA ILE A 51 -4.17 0.80 3.77
C ILE A 51 -3.71 1.96 2.89
N LEU A 52 -2.41 2.21 2.87
CA LEU A 52 -1.79 3.17 1.96
C LEU A 52 -1.18 2.44 0.76
N ASP A 53 -1.71 2.72 -0.41
CA ASP A 53 -1.26 2.18 -1.70
C ASP A 53 -0.17 3.06 -2.33
N ASN A 54 0.77 2.44 -3.02
CA ASN A 54 1.88 3.11 -3.70
C ASN A 54 1.48 3.75 -5.05
N SER A 55 0.21 3.64 -5.46
CA SER A 55 -0.36 4.22 -6.68
C SER A 55 0.27 3.74 -7.99
N ILE A 56 0.83 2.53 -8.02
CA ILE A 56 1.50 2.02 -9.23
C ILE A 56 0.54 1.89 -10.42
N PHE A 57 -0.71 1.55 -10.14
CA PHE A 57 -1.71 1.34 -11.20
C PHE A 57 -2.10 2.64 -11.89
N GLU A 58 -2.25 3.72 -11.13
CA GLU A 58 -2.63 5.04 -11.64
C GLU A 58 -1.47 5.77 -12.30
N LEU A 59 -0.25 5.57 -11.81
CA LEU A 59 0.96 6.26 -12.28
C LEU A 59 1.76 5.45 -13.30
N GLU A 60 1.39 4.18 -13.54
CA GLU A 60 2.14 3.21 -14.36
C GLU A 60 3.55 2.87 -13.81
N GLU A 61 3.95 3.53 -12.73
CA GLU A 61 5.18 3.27 -11.99
C GLU A 61 4.95 3.47 -10.49
N ALA A 62 5.70 2.77 -9.64
CA ALA A 62 5.60 2.95 -8.21
C ALA A 62 6.00 4.37 -7.81
N PHE A 63 5.30 4.90 -6.82
CA PHE A 63 5.62 6.19 -6.22
C PHE A 63 7.06 6.20 -5.69
N GLU A 64 7.71 7.36 -5.72
CA GLU A 64 9.11 7.49 -5.33
C GLU A 64 9.31 7.03 -3.87
N PRO A 65 10.24 6.09 -3.59
CA PRO A 65 10.30 5.40 -2.30
C PRO A 65 10.54 6.29 -1.09
N GLU A 66 11.40 7.31 -1.21
CA GLU A 66 11.69 8.22 -0.10
C GLU A 66 10.47 9.07 0.26
N ARG A 67 9.78 9.62 -0.75
CA ARG A 67 8.53 10.36 -0.54
C ARG A 67 7.42 9.46 -0.01
N PHE A 68 7.36 8.21 -0.46
CA PHE A 68 6.41 7.24 0.06
C PHE A 68 6.65 6.95 1.55
N ALA A 69 7.91 6.76 1.96
CA ALA A 69 8.27 6.59 3.36
C ALA A 69 7.87 7.83 4.21
N GLN A 70 8.08 9.04 3.68
CA GLN A 70 7.64 10.27 4.35
C GLN A 70 6.12 10.34 4.53
N TRP A 71 5.35 9.85 3.55
CA TRP A 71 3.89 9.77 3.67
C TRP A 71 3.45 8.75 4.71
N ILE A 72 4.12 7.60 4.81
CA ILE A 72 3.84 6.61 5.87
C ILE A 72 4.10 7.23 7.25
N GLU A 73 5.23 7.92 7.42
CA GLU A 73 5.58 8.62 8.67
C GLU A 73 4.54 9.69 9.04
N ARG A 74 4.07 10.45 8.07
CA ARG A 74 3.11 11.53 8.27
C ARG A 74 1.71 11.03 8.56
N LEU A 75 1.20 10.12 7.72
CA LEU A 75 -0.17 9.63 7.79
C LEU A 75 -0.35 8.61 8.90
N ARG A 76 0.66 7.76 9.15
CA ARG A 76 0.62 6.63 10.07
C ARG A 76 -0.54 5.68 9.78
N PRO A 77 -0.63 5.14 8.55
CA PRO A 77 -1.65 4.17 8.19
C PRO A 77 -1.46 2.88 8.98
N THR A 78 -2.48 2.03 9.03
CA THR A 78 -2.36 0.70 9.64
C THR A 78 -1.45 -0.20 8.82
N TRP A 79 -1.58 -0.10 7.48
CA TRP A 79 -0.88 -0.92 6.50
C TRP A 79 -0.37 -0.06 5.35
N TYR A 80 0.69 -0.49 4.70
CA TYR A 80 1.14 0.09 3.44
C TYR A 80 1.59 -0.99 2.46
N ILE A 81 1.42 -0.74 1.17
CA ILE A 81 1.87 -1.60 0.08
C ILE A 81 3.25 -1.13 -0.37
N VAL A 82 4.26 -1.99 -0.23
CA VAL A 82 5.63 -1.65 -0.66
C VAL A 82 5.65 -1.37 -2.16
N PRO A 83 6.40 -0.36 -2.62
CA PRO A 83 6.57 -0.09 -4.04
C PRO A 83 6.94 -1.35 -4.82
N ASP A 84 6.16 -1.69 -5.84
CA ASP A 84 6.30 -2.87 -6.68
C ASP A 84 6.37 -2.49 -8.16
N ALA A 85 6.43 -3.47 -9.04
CA ALA A 85 6.46 -3.27 -10.49
C ALA A 85 5.46 -4.20 -11.17
N LEU A 86 4.48 -3.62 -11.87
CA LEU A 86 3.42 -4.36 -12.55
C LEU A 86 4.02 -5.43 -13.47
N GLU A 87 3.53 -6.66 -13.30
CA GLU A 87 3.90 -7.85 -14.09
C GLU A 87 5.41 -8.20 -14.11
N ASP A 88 6.23 -7.56 -13.26
CA ASP A 88 7.69 -7.78 -13.18
C ASP A 88 8.11 -8.30 -11.80
N SER A 89 8.20 -9.62 -11.68
CA SER A 89 8.59 -10.29 -10.44
C SER A 89 9.99 -9.91 -9.95
N LYS A 90 10.93 -9.80 -10.88
CA LYS A 90 12.34 -9.52 -10.58
C LYS A 90 12.53 -8.11 -10.03
N LYS A 91 11.92 -7.14 -10.70
CA LYS A 91 11.94 -5.74 -10.28
C LYS A 91 11.23 -5.58 -8.95
N THR A 92 10.07 -6.22 -8.75
CA THR A 92 9.31 -6.21 -7.49
C THR A 92 10.13 -6.77 -6.32
N MET A 93 10.78 -7.92 -6.49
CA MET A 93 11.65 -8.49 -5.46
C MET A 93 12.83 -7.57 -5.12
N ASN A 94 13.46 -6.95 -6.14
CA ASN A 94 14.56 -6.01 -5.93
C ASN A 94 14.10 -4.74 -5.20
N GLN A 95 12.94 -4.20 -5.55
CA GLN A 95 12.35 -3.05 -4.85
C GLN A 95 12.05 -3.38 -3.39
N MET A 96 11.47 -4.55 -3.09
CA MET A 96 11.22 -5.01 -1.74
C MET A 96 12.53 -5.14 -0.94
N ALA A 97 13.56 -5.75 -1.51
CA ALA A 97 14.87 -5.87 -0.84
C ALA A 97 15.48 -4.50 -0.54
N SER A 98 15.42 -3.58 -1.50
CA SER A 98 15.86 -2.18 -1.33
C SER A 98 15.08 -1.44 -0.24
N TRP A 99 13.75 -1.64 -0.22
CA TRP A 99 12.86 -1.07 0.80
C TRP A 99 13.26 -1.54 2.19
N ASN A 100 13.45 -2.84 2.37
CA ASN A 100 13.83 -3.42 3.66
C ASN A 100 15.17 -2.93 4.18
N LEU A 101 16.10 -2.55 3.30
CA LEU A 101 17.38 -1.97 3.71
C LEU A 101 17.25 -0.52 4.18
N ARG A 102 16.35 0.25 3.59
CA ARG A 102 16.28 1.72 3.78
C ARG A 102 15.16 2.16 4.71
N TYR A 103 14.02 1.48 4.68
CA TYR A 103 12.75 1.95 5.26
C TYR A 103 12.06 0.90 6.15
N LYS A 104 12.81 -0.06 6.69
CA LYS A 104 12.23 -1.14 7.53
C LYS A 104 11.50 -0.65 8.79
N ASP A 105 11.88 0.52 9.31
CA ASP A 105 11.39 1.03 10.59
C ASP A 105 10.24 2.04 10.46
N VAL A 106 9.64 2.17 9.28
CA VAL A 106 8.44 3.03 9.12
C VAL A 106 7.27 2.52 9.98
N PRO A 107 6.45 3.42 10.56
CA PRO A 107 5.48 3.07 11.60
C PRO A 107 4.17 2.51 11.04
N ALA A 108 4.22 1.46 10.24
CA ALA A 108 3.04 0.77 9.71
C ALA A 108 3.38 -0.67 9.33
N LYS A 109 2.37 -1.53 9.20
CA LYS A 109 2.53 -2.93 8.79
C LYS A 109 2.72 -3.02 7.27
N LYS A 110 3.55 -3.95 6.86
CA LYS A 110 4.05 -4.07 5.50
C LYS A 110 3.28 -5.13 4.69
N ILE A 111 2.79 -4.73 3.53
CA ILE A 111 2.18 -5.62 2.53
C ILE A 111 3.14 -5.76 1.36
N GLY A 112 3.53 -7.00 1.05
CA GLY A 112 4.26 -7.34 -0.17
C GLY A 112 3.31 -7.79 -1.26
N VAL A 113 3.57 -7.39 -2.51
CA VAL A 113 2.74 -7.76 -3.67
C VAL A 113 3.45 -8.82 -4.51
N VAL A 114 2.72 -9.84 -4.92
CA VAL A 114 3.22 -10.87 -5.85
C VAL A 114 2.96 -10.41 -7.28
N GLN A 115 4.04 -10.24 -8.05
CA GLN A 115 4.00 -9.83 -9.44
C GLN A 115 4.68 -10.86 -10.35
N GLY A 116 4.20 -10.96 -11.58
CA GLY A 116 4.79 -11.85 -12.61
C GLY A 116 3.81 -12.13 -13.74
N LYS A 117 4.36 -12.55 -14.89
CA LYS A 117 3.59 -12.91 -16.10
C LYS A 117 3.42 -14.42 -16.25
N THR A 118 4.31 -15.21 -15.69
CA THR A 118 4.26 -16.68 -15.78
C THR A 118 4.08 -17.28 -14.39
N TYR A 119 3.62 -18.52 -14.37
CA TYR A 119 3.48 -19.28 -13.13
C TYR A 119 4.80 -19.35 -12.34
N GLU A 120 5.91 -19.57 -13.01
CA GLU A 120 7.23 -19.65 -12.40
C GLU A 120 7.65 -18.33 -11.77
N GLN A 121 7.37 -17.21 -12.45
CA GLN A 121 7.63 -15.87 -11.93
C GLN A 121 6.78 -15.56 -10.70
N ILE A 122 5.47 -15.85 -10.76
CA ILE A 122 4.53 -15.66 -9.64
C ILE A 122 4.96 -16.53 -8.47
N LYS A 123 5.29 -17.80 -8.69
CA LYS A 123 5.75 -18.73 -7.66
C LYS A 123 7.05 -18.25 -7.00
N ALA A 124 8.01 -17.79 -7.79
CA ALA A 124 9.28 -17.27 -7.27
C ALA A 124 9.06 -16.01 -6.43
N CYS A 125 8.22 -15.07 -6.91
CA CYS A 125 7.89 -13.86 -6.19
C CYS A 125 7.15 -14.17 -4.88
N TYR A 126 6.15 -15.04 -4.91
CA TYR A 126 5.45 -15.50 -3.72
C TYR A 126 6.42 -16.12 -2.70
N THR A 127 7.28 -17.04 -3.13
CA THR A 127 8.26 -17.67 -2.24
C THR A 127 9.20 -16.66 -1.60
N PHE A 128 9.62 -15.65 -2.36
CA PHE A 128 10.42 -14.55 -1.84
C PHE A 128 9.66 -13.75 -0.77
N MET A 129 8.41 -13.37 -1.04
CA MET A 129 7.58 -12.62 -0.08
C MET A 129 7.34 -13.43 1.21
N ASP A 130 7.06 -14.72 1.10
CA ASP A 130 6.78 -15.61 2.22
C ASP A 130 8.01 -15.93 3.07
N LYS A 131 9.19 -16.10 2.46
CA LYS A 131 10.38 -16.61 3.15
C LYS A 131 11.48 -15.59 3.43
N VAL A 132 11.53 -14.50 2.68
CA VAL A 132 12.67 -13.57 2.67
C VAL A 132 12.30 -12.13 2.98
N ALA A 133 11.16 -11.68 2.47
CA ALA A 133 10.81 -10.25 2.46
C ALA A 133 10.39 -9.67 3.81
N ASP A 134 10.12 -10.50 4.81
CA ASP A 134 9.67 -10.08 6.14
C ASP A 134 8.45 -9.15 6.05
N VAL A 135 7.38 -9.63 5.43
CA VAL A 135 6.11 -8.91 5.27
C VAL A 135 5.06 -9.40 6.26
N ASP A 136 4.16 -8.53 6.66
CA ASP A 136 3.04 -8.87 7.55
C ASP A 136 1.86 -9.48 6.79
N MET A 137 1.75 -9.18 5.49
CA MET A 137 0.71 -9.67 4.59
C MET A 137 1.23 -9.77 3.15
N ILE A 138 0.68 -10.72 2.39
CA ILE A 138 0.96 -10.89 0.96
C ILE A 138 -0.32 -10.61 0.18
N ALA A 139 -0.24 -9.71 -0.80
CA ALA A 139 -1.27 -9.47 -1.81
C ALA A 139 -0.92 -10.20 -3.10
N ILE A 140 -1.95 -10.76 -3.76
CA ILE A 140 -1.82 -11.52 -5.01
C ILE A 140 -2.80 -10.94 -6.05
#